data_2f8d04c69cf9e226fb1a393d30b03094
#
_entry.id   2f8d04c69cf9e226fb1a393d30b03094
#
_cell.length_a   1.000
_cell.length_b   1.000
_cell.length_c   1.000
_cell.angle_alpha   90.00
_cell.angle_beta   90.00
_cell.angle_gamma   90.00
#
_symmetry.space_group_name_H-M   'P 1'
#
loop_
_entity.id
_entity.type
_entity.pdbx_description
1 polymer ?
#
loop_
_entity_poly.entity_id
_entity_poly.type
_entity_poly.pdbx_seq_one_letter_code
_entity_poly.pdbx_strand_id
1 'polypeptide(L)'
;QAVSRGLGDVYKRQGLGLNPILQDPALAIHPPLLYIGFVGSSIYFSAAMASMISNYSGSLFAQSIKSWVLISWIFQTLGILVGSIWAYYELGWGGFWFWDPVENASLLPWFAMTALLHSLLVLEKRNTLYFWTIILCLMTFTLSVTGTFLVRSGILNSVHTFANDPSRGVYLSLIHI
;
A
#
# COMPACT_ATOMS: atom_id res chain seq x y z
N GLN A 1 -35.98 -8.40 33.64
CA GLN A 1 -34.61 -7.82 33.68
C GLN A 1 -33.50 -8.88 33.70
N ALA A 2 -33.71 -10.06 34.30
CA ALA A 2 -32.72 -11.16 34.35
C ALA A 2 -32.51 -11.83 32.97
N VAL A 3 -33.56 -11.97 32.17
CA VAL A 3 -33.51 -12.56 30.80
C VAL A 3 -32.75 -11.65 29.84
N SER A 4 -32.90 -10.33 29.97
CA SER A 4 -32.19 -9.34 29.16
C SER A 4 -30.67 -9.32 29.44
N ARG A 5 -30.26 -9.54 30.68
CA ARG A 5 -28.82 -9.65 31.07
C ARG A 5 -28.19 -10.91 30.51
N GLY A 6 -28.90 -12.04 30.50
CA GLY A 6 -28.39 -13.30 29.96
C GLY A 6 -28.17 -13.26 28.45
N LEU A 7 -29.09 -12.66 27.72
CA LEU A 7 -28.93 -12.45 26.26
C LEU A 7 -27.76 -11.52 25.92
N GLY A 8 -27.58 -10.44 26.68
CA GLY A 8 -26.46 -9.53 26.49
C GLY A 8 -25.10 -10.19 26.75
N ASP A 9 -25.00 -11.09 27.72
CA ASP A 9 -23.78 -11.84 28.04
C ASP A 9 -23.48 -12.92 26.97
N VAL A 10 -24.50 -13.58 26.44
CA VAL A 10 -24.35 -14.54 25.35
C VAL A 10 -23.84 -13.84 24.08
N TYR A 11 -24.37 -12.68 23.72
CA TYR A 11 -23.88 -11.87 22.60
C TYR A 11 -22.45 -11.40 22.80
N LYS A 12 -22.09 -10.98 24.01
CA LYS A 12 -20.69 -10.60 24.32
C LYS A 12 -19.71 -11.77 24.23
N ARG A 13 -20.14 -12.98 24.61
CA ARG A 13 -19.30 -14.19 24.53
C ARG A 13 -19.18 -14.76 23.12
N GLN A 14 -20.19 -14.60 22.29
CA GLN A 14 -20.18 -15.08 20.90
C GLN A 14 -19.46 -14.12 19.95
N GLY A 15 -19.11 -12.91 20.37
CA GLY A 15 -18.64 -11.84 19.50
C GLY A 15 -19.80 -11.22 18.70
N LEU A 16 -19.57 -10.01 18.21
CA LEU A 16 -20.59 -9.27 17.42
C LEU A 16 -20.62 -9.66 15.95
N GLY A 17 -19.78 -10.62 15.52
CA GLY A 17 -19.56 -10.93 14.13
C GLY A 17 -18.74 -9.84 13.43
N LEU A 18 -18.54 -10.01 12.12
CA LEU A 18 -17.86 -9.01 11.30
C LEU A 18 -18.79 -7.81 11.05
N ASN A 19 -18.26 -6.60 11.21
CA ASN A 19 -19.01 -5.37 10.91
C ASN A 19 -19.59 -5.46 9.49
N PRO A 20 -20.88 -5.15 9.26
CA PRO A 20 -21.51 -5.21 7.94
C PRO A 20 -20.73 -4.48 6.84
N ILE A 21 -20.15 -3.32 7.15
CA ILE A 21 -19.29 -2.54 6.22
C ILE A 21 -18.09 -3.37 5.74
N LEU A 22 -17.60 -4.32 6.55
CA LEU A 22 -16.44 -5.16 6.22
C LEU A 22 -16.82 -6.44 5.46
N GLN A 23 -18.11 -6.71 5.23
CA GLN A 23 -18.58 -7.91 4.55
C GLN A 23 -18.68 -7.72 3.02
N ASP A 24 -18.32 -6.56 2.52
CA ASP A 24 -18.37 -6.23 1.10
C ASP A 24 -17.30 -6.97 0.28
N PRO A 25 -17.65 -7.53 -0.89
CA PRO A 25 -16.69 -8.23 -1.75
C PRO A 25 -15.55 -7.35 -2.25
N ALA A 26 -15.81 -6.06 -2.54
CA ALA A 26 -14.76 -5.14 -2.98
C ALA A 26 -13.75 -4.90 -1.87
N LEU A 27 -14.20 -4.78 -0.62
CA LEU A 27 -13.29 -4.67 0.52
C LEU A 27 -12.48 -5.97 0.74
N ALA A 28 -13.02 -7.13 0.43
CA ALA A 28 -12.28 -8.39 0.53
C ALA A 28 -11.12 -8.48 -0.49
N ILE A 29 -11.31 -7.91 -1.69
CA ILE A 29 -10.33 -7.96 -2.79
C ILE A 29 -9.35 -6.79 -2.73
N HIS A 30 -9.78 -5.60 -2.30
CA HIS A 30 -8.99 -4.38 -2.25
C HIS A 30 -7.65 -4.51 -1.49
N PRO A 31 -7.58 -5.01 -0.23
CA PRO A 31 -6.32 -5.11 0.50
C PRO A 31 -5.30 -6.06 -0.14
N PRO A 32 -5.66 -7.27 -0.61
CA PRO A 32 -4.73 -8.13 -1.33
C PRO A 32 -4.10 -7.47 -2.56
N LEU A 33 -4.87 -6.72 -3.34
CA LEU A 33 -4.37 -6.00 -4.51
C LEU A 33 -3.34 -4.92 -4.10
N LEU A 34 -3.65 -4.12 -3.09
CA LEU A 34 -2.72 -3.13 -2.55
C LEU A 34 -1.43 -3.76 -2.01
N TYR A 35 -1.55 -4.87 -1.27
CA TYR A 35 -0.38 -5.55 -0.72
C TYR A 35 0.55 -6.10 -1.79
N ILE A 36 0.03 -6.64 -2.90
CA ILE A 36 0.87 -7.06 -4.03
C ILE A 36 1.64 -5.85 -4.58
N GLY A 37 0.99 -4.70 -4.72
CA GLY A 37 1.65 -3.47 -5.15
C GLY A 37 2.74 -3.01 -4.18
N PHE A 38 2.45 -2.94 -2.89
CA PHE A 38 3.39 -2.49 -1.85
C PHE A 38 4.57 -3.45 -1.70
N VAL A 39 4.30 -4.75 -1.53
CA VAL A 39 5.35 -5.77 -1.36
C VAL A 39 6.21 -5.91 -2.61
N GLY A 40 5.61 -5.75 -3.79
CA GLY A 40 6.34 -5.74 -5.06
C GLY A 40 7.45 -4.68 -5.11
N SER A 41 7.31 -3.58 -4.36
CA SER A 41 8.33 -2.53 -4.28
C SER A 41 9.66 -3.02 -3.69
N SER A 42 9.65 -4.06 -2.88
CA SER A 42 10.87 -4.67 -2.32
C SER A 42 11.78 -5.32 -3.37
N ILE A 43 11.19 -5.81 -4.48
CA ILE A 43 11.93 -6.46 -5.56
C ILE A 43 12.85 -5.45 -6.25
N TYR A 44 12.31 -4.34 -6.70
CA TYR A 44 13.10 -3.34 -7.39
C TYR A 44 13.92 -2.46 -6.44
N PHE A 45 13.56 -2.35 -5.17
CA PHE A 45 14.43 -1.82 -4.12
C PHE A 45 15.70 -2.68 -3.99
N SER A 46 15.53 -4.00 -3.81
CA SER A 46 16.65 -4.93 -3.69
C SER A 46 17.51 -4.97 -4.95
N ALA A 47 16.88 -4.92 -6.12
CA ALA A 47 17.58 -4.82 -7.40
C ALA A 47 18.38 -3.53 -7.53
N ALA A 48 17.85 -2.39 -7.07
CA ALA A 48 18.56 -1.11 -7.05
C ALA A 48 19.79 -1.17 -6.14
N MET A 49 19.64 -1.74 -4.93
CA MET A 49 20.78 -1.94 -4.01
C MET A 49 21.85 -2.85 -4.63
N ALA A 50 21.44 -3.99 -5.21
CA ALA A 50 22.34 -4.90 -5.89
C ALA A 50 23.04 -4.25 -7.09
N SER A 51 22.34 -3.43 -7.86
CA SER A 51 22.88 -2.66 -8.99
C SER A 51 24.00 -1.70 -8.55
N MET A 52 23.80 -1.02 -7.43
CA MET A 52 24.83 -0.12 -6.88
C MET A 52 26.10 -0.87 -6.41
N ILE A 53 25.93 -2.07 -5.84
CA ILE A 53 27.04 -2.88 -5.34
C ILE A 53 27.81 -3.55 -6.49
N SER A 54 27.09 -4.09 -7.49
CA SER A 54 27.66 -4.89 -8.58
C SER A 54 28.07 -4.08 -9.82
N ASN A 55 27.83 -2.78 -9.83
CA ASN A 55 27.98 -1.91 -11.00
C ASN A 55 27.14 -2.39 -12.23
N TYR A 56 26.10 -3.17 -11.99
CA TYR A 56 25.16 -3.60 -13.02
C TYR A 56 24.16 -2.48 -13.30
N SER A 57 24.44 -1.67 -14.33
CA SER A 57 23.73 -0.42 -14.57
C SER A 57 23.22 -0.31 -16.02
N GLY A 58 22.53 0.78 -16.31
CA GLY A 58 22.09 1.13 -17.65
C GLY A 58 20.89 0.35 -18.14
N SER A 59 20.81 0.14 -19.46
CA SER A 59 19.64 -0.44 -20.12
C SER A 59 19.34 -1.88 -19.68
N LEU A 60 20.35 -2.67 -19.34
CA LEU A 60 20.17 -4.04 -18.86
C LEU A 60 19.48 -4.06 -17.50
N PHE A 61 19.87 -3.16 -16.58
CA PHE A 61 19.18 -2.99 -15.31
C PHE A 61 17.71 -2.61 -15.51
N ALA A 62 17.44 -1.63 -16.40
CA ALA A 62 16.07 -1.22 -16.70
C ALA A 62 15.22 -2.37 -17.24
N GLN A 63 15.74 -3.17 -18.15
CA GLN A 63 15.04 -4.33 -18.71
C GLN A 63 14.72 -5.38 -17.66
N SER A 64 15.63 -5.61 -16.70
CA SER A 64 15.46 -6.63 -15.67
C SER A 64 14.32 -6.30 -14.68
N ILE A 65 14.12 -5.03 -14.34
CA ILE A 65 13.14 -4.63 -13.32
C ILE A 65 11.84 -4.06 -13.87
N LYS A 66 11.81 -3.62 -15.13
CA LYS A 66 10.65 -2.94 -15.73
C LYS A 66 9.35 -3.73 -15.59
N SER A 67 9.37 -5.03 -15.83
CA SER A 67 8.19 -5.89 -15.72
C SER A 67 7.68 -5.99 -14.28
N TRP A 68 8.58 -6.05 -13.31
CA TRP A 68 8.21 -6.10 -11.89
C TRP A 68 7.57 -4.79 -11.42
N VAL A 69 8.14 -3.66 -11.83
CA VAL A 69 7.56 -2.33 -11.53
C VAL A 69 6.19 -2.19 -12.18
N LEU A 70 6.03 -2.63 -13.43
CA LEU A 70 4.74 -2.58 -14.13
C LEU A 70 3.68 -3.44 -13.45
N ILE A 71 4.02 -4.67 -13.06
CA ILE A 71 3.11 -5.55 -12.32
C ILE A 71 2.69 -4.90 -11.01
N SER A 72 3.64 -4.42 -10.20
CA SER A 72 3.35 -3.74 -8.93
C SER A 72 2.45 -2.52 -9.14
N TRP A 73 2.72 -1.72 -10.18
CA TRP A 73 1.92 -0.54 -10.52
C TRP A 73 0.48 -0.90 -10.92
N ILE A 74 0.30 -1.97 -11.70
CA ILE A 74 -1.04 -2.46 -12.09
C ILE A 74 -1.82 -2.88 -10.84
N PHE A 75 -1.24 -3.70 -9.98
CA PHE A 75 -1.91 -4.15 -8.77
C PHE A 75 -2.22 -3.00 -7.80
N GLN A 76 -1.31 -2.05 -7.66
CA GLN A 76 -1.54 -0.84 -6.86
C GLN A 76 -2.69 -0.02 -7.44
N THR A 77 -2.73 0.16 -8.76
CA THR A 77 -3.79 0.90 -9.47
C THR A 77 -5.15 0.22 -9.27
N LEU A 78 -5.21 -1.10 -9.46
CA LEU A 78 -6.44 -1.87 -9.25
C LEU A 78 -6.88 -1.82 -7.78
N GLY A 79 -5.94 -1.93 -6.84
CA GLY A 79 -6.22 -1.81 -5.42
C GLY A 79 -6.82 -0.45 -5.06
N ILE A 80 -6.22 0.64 -5.51
CA ILE A 80 -6.73 2.00 -5.29
C ILE A 80 -8.13 2.15 -5.93
N LEU A 81 -8.32 1.68 -7.17
CA LEU A 81 -9.60 1.78 -7.86
C LEU A 81 -10.72 1.01 -7.14
N VAL A 82 -10.46 -0.24 -6.75
CA VAL A 82 -11.46 -1.06 -6.05
C VAL A 82 -11.80 -0.47 -4.68
N GLY A 83 -10.79 0.06 -3.97
CA GLY A 83 -11.00 0.78 -2.70
C GLY A 83 -11.84 2.05 -2.86
N SER A 84 -11.60 2.81 -3.93
CA SER A 84 -12.39 4.01 -4.25
C SER A 84 -13.86 3.68 -4.57
N ILE A 85 -14.11 2.59 -5.31
CA ILE A 85 -15.45 2.11 -5.61
C ILE A 85 -16.15 1.68 -4.32
N TRP A 86 -15.49 0.91 -3.47
CA TRP A 86 -16.01 0.51 -2.17
C TRP A 86 -16.37 1.72 -1.29
N ALA A 87 -15.47 2.69 -1.17
CA ALA A 87 -15.69 3.90 -0.39
C ALA A 87 -16.89 4.70 -0.91
N TYR A 88 -17.07 4.75 -2.22
CA TYR A 88 -18.15 5.49 -2.86
C TYR A 88 -19.54 4.98 -2.45
N TYR A 89 -19.77 3.68 -2.46
CA TYR A 89 -21.12 3.15 -2.19
C TYR A 89 -21.33 2.72 -0.74
N GLU A 90 -20.27 2.33 0.00
CA GLU A 90 -20.41 1.87 1.39
C GLU A 90 -20.29 3.00 2.42
N LEU A 91 -19.40 3.97 2.20
CA LEU A 91 -19.14 5.03 3.18
C LEU A 91 -20.05 6.25 3.00
N GLY A 92 -20.77 6.34 1.87
CA GLY A 92 -21.71 7.43 1.62
C GLY A 92 -21.07 8.82 1.53
N TRP A 93 -19.79 8.89 1.19
CA TRP A 93 -19.06 10.16 1.13
C TRP A 93 -19.41 11.03 -0.08
N GLY A 94 -20.18 10.52 -1.03
CA GLY A 94 -20.61 11.25 -2.22
C GLY A 94 -19.56 11.40 -3.32
N GLY A 95 -18.41 10.73 -3.22
CA GLY A 95 -17.34 10.76 -4.21
C GLY A 95 -16.42 9.54 -4.10
N PHE A 96 -15.55 9.37 -5.09
CA PHE A 96 -14.60 8.25 -5.15
C PHE A 96 -13.34 8.47 -4.30
N TRP A 97 -13.03 9.71 -3.94
CA TRP A 97 -11.81 10.08 -3.26
C TRP A 97 -12.06 11.21 -2.29
N PHE A 98 -11.63 11.04 -1.05
CA PHE A 98 -11.88 11.99 0.04
C PHE A 98 -10.62 12.56 0.67
N TRP A 99 -9.47 12.25 0.10
CA TRP A 99 -8.19 12.69 0.67
C TRP A 99 -7.97 12.20 2.10
N ASP A 100 -8.59 11.07 2.45
CA ASP A 100 -8.33 10.40 3.72
C ASP A 100 -6.84 10.10 3.86
N PRO A 101 -6.25 10.25 5.06
CA PRO A 101 -4.81 10.01 5.25
C PRO A 101 -4.33 8.64 4.76
N VAL A 102 -5.15 7.60 4.88
CA VAL A 102 -4.81 6.24 4.40
C VAL A 102 -4.89 6.15 2.87
N GLU A 103 -5.87 6.81 2.25
CA GLU A 103 -5.95 6.94 0.79
C GLU A 103 -4.68 7.62 0.24
N ASN A 104 -4.30 8.73 0.84
CA ASN A 104 -3.09 9.47 0.45
C ASN A 104 -1.82 8.63 0.67
N ALA A 105 -1.74 7.86 1.75
CA ALA A 105 -0.62 6.97 2.02
C ALA A 105 -0.46 5.89 0.94
N SER A 106 -1.56 5.44 0.33
CA SER A 106 -1.53 4.50 -0.79
C SER A 106 -1.18 5.16 -2.13
N LEU A 107 -1.53 6.43 -2.30
CA LEU A 107 -1.32 7.20 -3.51
C LEU A 107 0.13 7.64 -3.69
N LEU A 108 0.84 7.93 -2.60
CA LEU A 108 2.24 8.38 -2.64
C LEU A 108 3.18 7.39 -3.36
N PRO A 109 3.24 6.08 -2.99
CA PRO A 109 4.06 5.12 -3.71
C PRO A 109 3.58 4.90 -5.15
N TRP A 110 2.29 5.06 -5.44
CA TRP A 110 1.76 4.98 -6.79
C TRP A 110 2.32 6.08 -7.71
N PHE A 111 2.40 7.33 -7.24
CA PHE A 111 3.05 8.42 -7.98
C PHE A 111 4.54 8.13 -8.19
N ALA A 112 5.24 7.64 -7.16
CA ALA A 112 6.66 7.29 -7.28
C ALA A 112 6.88 6.15 -8.29
N MET A 113 6.02 5.11 -8.30
CA MET A 113 6.06 4.03 -9.30
C MET A 113 5.78 4.55 -10.72
N THR A 114 4.84 5.47 -10.86
CA THR A 114 4.54 6.09 -12.15
C THR A 114 5.76 6.83 -12.70
N ALA A 115 6.40 7.65 -11.87
CA ALA A 115 7.65 8.32 -12.24
C ALA A 115 8.78 7.31 -12.55
N LEU A 116 8.88 6.23 -11.76
CA LEU A 116 9.85 5.16 -11.97
C LEU A 116 9.67 4.46 -13.31
N LEU A 117 8.43 4.13 -13.71
CA LEU A 117 8.16 3.53 -15.02
C LEU A 117 8.63 4.42 -16.17
N HIS A 118 8.39 5.72 -16.09
CA HIS A 118 8.87 6.66 -17.10
C HIS A 118 10.42 6.76 -17.12
N SER A 119 11.04 6.82 -15.94
CA SER A 119 12.49 6.83 -15.82
C SER A 119 13.13 5.55 -16.39
N LEU A 120 12.51 4.37 -16.15
CA LEU A 120 12.96 3.10 -16.71
C LEU A 120 12.87 3.05 -18.23
N LEU A 121 11.80 3.60 -18.82
CA LEU A 121 11.67 3.68 -20.28
C LEU A 121 12.76 4.56 -20.90
N VAL A 122 13.11 5.66 -20.25
CA VAL A 122 14.19 6.54 -20.71
C VAL A 122 15.55 5.85 -20.53
N LEU A 123 15.77 5.21 -19.38
CA LEU A 123 17.00 4.47 -19.08
C LEU A 123 17.21 3.34 -20.10
N GLU A 124 16.15 2.57 -20.41
CA GLU A 124 16.21 1.47 -21.38
C GLU A 124 16.58 1.96 -22.79
N LYS A 125 15.97 3.06 -23.24
CA LYS A 125 16.12 3.53 -24.62
C LYS A 125 17.30 4.46 -24.84
N ARG A 126 17.65 5.29 -23.85
CA ARG A 126 18.64 6.36 -23.99
C ARG A 126 19.86 6.17 -23.08
N ASN A 127 19.84 5.18 -22.21
CA ASN A 127 20.87 4.92 -21.20
C ASN A 127 21.21 6.14 -20.32
N THR A 128 20.19 6.95 -20.02
CA THR A 128 20.26 8.15 -19.17
C THR A 128 19.31 8.01 -17.99
N LEU A 129 19.40 8.90 -17.00
CA LEU A 129 18.57 8.91 -15.79
C LEU A 129 18.78 7.73 -14.83
N TYR A 130 19.92 7.01 -14.90
CA TYR A 130 20.20 5.90 -14.00
C TYR A 130 20.09 6.30 -12.52
N PHE A 131 20.71 7.42 -12.14
CA PHE A 131 20.66 7.92 -10.75
C PHE A 131 19.23 8.20 -10.27
N TRP A 132 18.42 8.84 -11.10
CA TRP A 132 17.00 9.07 -10.80
C TRP A 132 16.20 7.77 -10.69
N THR A 133 16.48 6.79 -11.52
CA THR A 133 15.85 5.47 -11.45
C THR A 133 16.14 4.79 -10.12
N ILE A 134 17.39 4.82 -9.66
CA ILE A 134 17.77 4.28 -8.35
C ILE A 134 17.04 5.01 -7.21
N ILE A 135 17.04 6.34 -7.19
CA ILE A 135 16.34 7.13 -6.17
C ILE A 135 14.84 6.77 -6.17
N LEU A 136 14.21 6.67 -7.31
CA LEU A 136 12.79 6.34 -7.41
C LEU A 136 12.49 4.92 -6.92
N CYS A 137 13.36 3.93 -7.17
CA CYS A 137 13.24 2.60 -6.59
C CYS A 137 13.26 2.64 -5.06
N LEU A 138 14.24 3.32 -4.48
CA LEU A 138 14.39 3.47 -3.03
C LEU A 138 13.20 4.23 -2.43
N MET A 139 12.82 5.34 -3.04
CA MET A 139 11.71 6.18 -2.59
C MET A 139 10.38 5.44 -2.61
N THR A 140 10.09 4.67 -3.66
CA THR A 140 8.84 3.91 -3.76
C THR A 140 8.71 2.90 -2.62
N PHE A 141 9.78 2.15 -2.34
CA PHE A 141 9.79 1.21 -1.23
C PHE A 141 9.62 1.92 0.12
N THR A 142 10.38 2.99 0.36
CA THR A 142 10.26 3.78 1.59
C THR A 142 8.84 4.31 1.80
N LEU A 143 8.22 4.86 0.75
CA LEU A 143 6.83 5.34 0.81
C LEU A 143 5.84 4.20 1.08
N SER A 144 6.05 3.01 0.53
CA SER A 144 5.21 1.83 0.77
C SER A 144 5.29 1.37 2.23
N VAL A 145 6.49 1.33 2.81
CA VAL A 145 6.69 0.99 4.24
C VAL A 145 6.13 2.08 5.14
N THR A 146 6.36 3.35 4.82
CA THR A 146 5.79 4.50 5.55
C THR A 146 4.26 4.47 5.52
N GLY A 147 3.64 4.17 4.37
CA GLY A 147 2.20 4.00 4.25
C GLY A 147 1.68 2.90 5.16
N THR A 148 2.34 1.74 5.18
CA THR A 148 2.01 0.63 6.08
C THR A 148 2.13 1.03 7.55
N PHE A 149 3.19 1.76 7.92
CA PHE A 149 3.38 2.30 9.25
C PHE A 149 2.24 3.24 9.65
N LEU A 150 1.89 4.20 8.80
CA LEU A 150 0.81 5.16 9.08
C LEU A 150 -0.53 4.47 9.31
N VAL A 151 -0.86 3.45 8.53
CA VAL A 151 -2.12 2.69 8.67
C VAL A 151 -2.16 1.88 9.97
N ARG A 152 -1.01 1.31 10.40
CA ARG A 152 -0.95 0.37 11.53
C ARG A 152 -0.57 1.01 12.86
N SER A 153 0.05 2.19 12.85
CA SER A 153 0.58 2.84 14.06
C SER A 153 -0.48 3.40 15.02
N GLY A 154 -1.71 3.60 14.53
CA GLY A 154 -2.73 4.27 15.31
C GLY A 154 -2.56 5.79 15.44
N ILE A 155 -1.60 6.36 14.72
CA ILE A 155 -1.36 7.82 14.73
C ILE A 155 -2.47 8.52 13.94
N LEU A 156 -2.95 7.89 12.87
CA LEU A 156 -3.96 8.48 12.01
C LEU A 156 -5.38 8.04 12.40
N ASN A 157 -6.27 9.01 12.45
CA ASN A 157 -7.69 8.76 12.59
C ASN A 157 -8.31 8.64 11.19
N SER A 158 -8.63 7.41 10.78
CA SER A 158 -9.19 7.11 9.47
C SER A 158 -10.19 5.96 9.58
N VAL A 159 -11.21 5.96 8.72
CA VAL A 159 -12.16 4.86 8.59
C VAL A 159 -11.51 3.56 8.08
N HIS A 160 -10.33 3.65 7.49
CA HIS A 160 -9.55 2.52 7.00
C HIS A 160 -8.62 1.89 8.05
N THR A 161 -8.55 2.43 9.27
CA THR A 161 -7.70 1.91 10.35
C THR A 161 -8.41 0.84 11.19
N PHE A 162 -8.85 -0.24 10.57
CA PHE A 162 -9.60 -1.32 11.23
C PHE A 162 -8.80 -2.16 12.24
N ALA A 163 -7.49 -2.20 12.09
CA ALA A 163 -6.59 -3.00 12.92
C ALA A 163 -5.51 -2.13 13.55
N ASN A 164 -5.97 -1.19 14.35
CA ASN A 164 -5.12 -0.26 15.05
C ASN A 164 -4.42 -0.97 16.21
N ASP A 165 -3.10 -1.08 16.17
CA ASP A 165 -2.29 -1.68 17.22
C ASP A 165 -1.08 -0.79 17.53
N PRO A 166 -1.18 0.07 18.56
CA PRO A 166 -0.10 0.98 18.94
C PRO A 166 1.21 0.26 19.29
N SER A 167 1.15 -0.99 19.78
CA SER A 167 2.35 -1.76 20.12
C SER A 167 3.14 -2.13 18.86
N ARG A 168 2.46 -2.48 17.77
CA ARG A 168 3.09 -2.75 16.47
C ARG A 168 3.64 -1.48 15.82
N GLY A 169 3.02 -0.34 16.09
CA GLY A 169 3.51 0.96 15.64
C GLY A 169 4.93 1.26 16.11
N VAL A 170 5.25 0.92 17.36
CA VAL A 170 6.60 1.09 17.91
C VAL A 170 7.62 0.23 17.15
N TYR A 171 7.30 -1.04 16.88
CA TYR A 171 8.21 -1.91 16.11
C TYR A 171 8.40 -1.43 14.67
N LEU A 172 7.33 -0.98 14.01
CA LEU A 172 7.42 -0.42 12.66
C LEU A 172 8.22 0.88 12.62
N SER A 173 8.16 1.72 13.66
CA SER A 173 8.98 2.93 13.76
C SER A 173 10.47 2.61 13.89
N LEU A 174 10.82 1.54 14.60
CA LEU A 174 12.21 1.09 14.75
C LEU A 174 12.83 0.58 13.44
N ILE A 175 12.01 0.10 12.50
CA ILE A 175 12.48 -0.33 11.16
C ILE A 175 12.89 0.88 10.30
N HIS A 176 12.39 2.08 10.62
CA HIS A 176 12.69 3.32 9.90
C HIS A 176 13.90 4.10 10.44
N ILE A 177 14.44 3.71 11.60
CA ILE A 177 15.64 4.30 12.19
C ILE A 177 16.87 3.49 11.80
#